data_84bcf3600b5da21a408601c57e572646
#
_entry.id   84bcf3600b5da21a408601c57e572646
#
_cell.length_a   1.000
_cell.length_b   1.000
_cell.length_c   1.000
_cell.angle_alpha   90.00
_cell.angle_beta   90.00
_cell.angle_gamma   90.00
#
_symmetry.space_group_name_H-M   'P 1'
#
loop_
_entity.id
_entity.type
_entity.pdbx_description
1 polymer ?
#
loop_
_entity_poly.entity_id
_entity_poly.type
_entity_poly.pdbx_seq_one_letter_code
_entity_poly.pdbx_strand_id
1 'polypeptide(L)'
;SAASDVYKRQSYWIAAFIIVGRLVWFFVSRDINSSSGEFWVELVSYFLQTIMIAVTLVVVAVPEGLPMSVTLSLAFSMRKLMKSNTLPRTMHACETMGATSVICTDKTGTLTKNQMEVVDSEIACSDNNLVAEMIAVNTTANLDFTDKKNPKVIGNPTEGALLLWLLKNGFDYLEARDKVQMIDCLPFTTENKYMATIVNSAILGKKVVYVKGAPEILLDICEISTENKSVIEKELLSYQNRAMRTLGLAYTELSDTENIFKDGKLVAKNLKFVGIFAIQDDIREGVKESIADCMKAGIAVKIVTGDTPATAKEIGRKIGLWKDTDNDKNIITGTELAMLTDRQLQERAMAVSYTHLTLPT
;
A
#
# COMPACT_ATOMS: atom_id res chain seq x y z
N SER A 1 12.81 26.77 -16.40
CA SER A 1 11.36 26.76 -16.29
C SER A 1 10.76 27.67 -17.35
N ALA A 2 9.53 27.35 -17.81
CA ALA A 2 8.85 28.05 -18.90
C ALA A 2 8.78 29.60 -18.71
N ALA A 3 8.59 30.07 -17.48
CA ALA A 3 8.54 31.51 -17.19
C ALA A 3 9.88 32.22 -17.47
N SER A 4 11.00 31.65 -17.09
CA SER A 4 12.35 32.20 -17.38
C SER A 4 12.62 32.28 -18.87
N ASP A 5 12.15 31.30 -19.64
CA ASP A 5 12.34 31.28 -21.10
C ASP A 5 11.47 32.32 -21.81
N VAL A 6 10.28 32.61 -21.28
CA VAL A 6 9.42 33.69 -21.79
C VAL A 6 10.08 35.05 -21.57
N TYR A 7 10.59 35.34 -20.37
CA TYR A 7 11.30 36.60 -20.09
C TYR A 7 12.54 36.79 -20.95
N LYS A 8 13.35 35.71 -21.15
CA LYS A 8 14.51 35.77 -22.06
C LYS A 8 14.11 36.11 -23.49
N ARG A 9 13.08 35.44 -24.04
CA ARG A 9 12.62 35.70 -25.39
C ARG A 9 12.09 37.15 -25.54
N GLN A 10 11.35 37.64 -24.55
CA GLN A 10 10.87 39.00 -24.51
C GLN A 10 12.01 40.01 -24.48
N SER A 11 13.03 39.80 -23.67
CA SER A 11 14.21 40.66 -23.58
C SER A 11 14.98 40.73 -24.89
N TYR A 12 15.13 39.62 -25.60
CA TYR A 12 15.78 39.60 -26.93
C TYR A 12 14.98 40.40 -27.98
N TRP A 13 13.64 40.32 -27.99
CA TRP A 13 12.80 41.10 -28.90
C TRP A 13 12.89 42.60 -28.59
N ILE A 14 12.89 42.97 -27.32
CA ILE A 14 13.03 44.37 -26.91
C ILE A 14 14.43 44.91 -27.32
N ALA A 15 15.49 44.15 -27.07
CA ALA A 15 16.84 44.52 -27.48
C ALA A 15 16.96 44.68 -28.98
N ALA A 16 16.43 43.75 -29.76
CA ALA A 16 16.37 43.86 -31.23
C ALA A 16 15.63 45.13 -31.71
N PHE A 17 14.47 45.40 -31.09
CA PHE A 17 13.68 46.60 -31.42
C PHE A 17 14.45 47.89 -31.12
N ILE A 18 15.17 47.96 -30.00
CA ILE A 18 16.02 49.10 -29.66
C ILE A 18 17.18 49.24 -30.63
N ILE A 19 17.85 48.15 -31.00
CA ILE A 19 18.95 48.19 -31.97
C ILE A 19 18.42 48.77 -33.31
N VAL A 20 17.34 48.22 -33.84
CA VAL A 20 16.74 48.65 -35.08
C VAL A 20 16.26 50.12 -35.00
N GLY A 21 15.55 50.48 -33.94
CA GLY A 21 15.02 51.83 -33.74
C GLY A 21 16.14 52.88 -33.65
N ARG A 22 17.22 52.58 -32.93
CA ARG A 22 18.39 53.48 -32.84
C ARG A 22 19.15 53.61 -34.16
N LEU A 23 19.32 52.53 -34.91
CA LEU A 23 19.95 52.58 -36.23
C LEU A 23 19.10 53.38 -37.23
N VAL A 24 17.80 53.16 -37.26
CA VAL A 24 16.89 53.95 -38.11
C VAL A 24 16.96 55.41 -37.72
N TRP A 25 16.92 55.73 -36.40
CA TRP A 25 17.06 57.12 -35.93
C TRP A 25 18.38 57.76 -36.35
N PHE A 26 19.51 57.04 -36.29
CA PHE A 26 20.79 57.51 -36.74
C PHE A 26 20.79 57.91 -38.22
N PHE A 27 20.20 57.10 -39.09
CA PHE A 27 20.13 57.36 -40.52
C PHE A 27 19.09 58.43 -40.87
N VAL A 28 18.01 58.59 -40.12
CA VAL A 28 16.96 59.58 -40.37
C VAL A 28 17.37 60.96 -39.85
N SER A 29 18.06 61.08 -38.76
CA SER A 29 18.45 62.32 -38.10
C SER A 29 19.70 62.97 -38.68
N ARG A 30 20.38 62.33 -39.64
CA ARG A 30 21.58 62.89 -40.31
C ARG A 30 21.40 63.06 -41.83
N ASP A 31 21.87 64.22 -42.34
CA ASP A 31 22.04 64.39 -43.74
C ASP A 31 23.20 63.55 -44.27
N ILE A 32 22.91 62.65 -45.23
CA ILE A 32 23.81 61.64 -45.80
C ILE A 32 24.94 62.22 -46.65
N ASN A 33 25.25 63.47 -46.57
CA ASN A 33 26.16 64.13 -47.47
C ASN A 33 27.62 64.26 -47.01
N SER A 34 28.03 63.58 -45.93
CA SER A 34 29.45 63.58 -45.44
C SER A 34 30.18 62.31 -45.85
N SER A 35 30.92 62.44 -46.97
CA SER A 35 31.86 61.41 -47.46
C SER A 35 33.22 61.41 -46.72
N SER A 36 33.31 61.81 -45.50
CA SER A 36 34.53 61.90 -44.71
C SER A 36 34.71 60.73 -43.78
N GLY A 37 35.95 60.36 -43.50
CA GLY A 37 36.28 59.24 -42.55
C GLY A 37 35.69 59.40 -41.17
N GLU A 38 35.31 60.62 -40.77
CA GLU A 38 34.58 60.92 -39.53
C GLU A 38 33.20 60.22 -39.42
N PHE A 39 32.51 60.05 -40.54
CA PHE A 39 31.21 59.35 -40.58
C PHE A 39 31.34 57.89 -40.12
N TRP A 40 32.37 57.20 -40.60
CA TRP A 40 32.55 55.81 -40.23
C TRP A 40 32.96 55.64 -38.74
N VAL A 41 33.74 56.53 -38.19
CA VAL A 41 34.11 56.54 -36.79
C VAL A 41 32.88 56.76 -35.89
N GLU A 42 32.06 57.72 -36.27
CA GLU A 42 30.83 58.02 -35.55
C GLU A 42 29.79 56.89 -35.65
N LEU A 43 29.62 56.30 -36.84
CA LEU A 43 28.74 55.15 -37.03
C LEU A 43 29.18 53.96 -36.15
N VAL A 44 30.47 53.64 -36.13
CA VAL A 44 31.01 52.58 -35.28
C VAL A 44 30.80 52.87 -33.80
N SER A 45 31.09 54.13 -33.38
CA SER A 45 30.89 54.54 -31.99
C SER A 45 29.43 54.43 -31.58
N TYR A 46 28.50 54.89 -32.41
CA TYR A 46 27.02 54.81 -32.16
C TYR A 46 26.54 53.36 -32.13
N PHE A 47 27.06 52.52 -33.02
CA PHE A 47 26.73 51.09 -33.06
C PHE A 47 27.21 50.37 -31.80
N LEU A 48 28.45 50.63 -31.36
CA LEU A 48 28.99 50.08 -30.11
C LEU A 48 28.17 50.50 -28.88
N GLN A 49 27.81 51.79 -28.81
CA GLN A 49 26.91 52.27 -27.75
C GLN A 49 25.56 51.58 -27.77
N THR A 50 24.99 51.38 -28.95
CA THR A 50 23.71 50.71 -29.12
C THR A 50 23.78 49.25 -28.68
N ILE A 51 24.85 48.53 -29.02
CA ILE A 51 25.08 47.18 -28.56
C ILE A 51 25.24 47.15 -27.02
N MET A 52 26.02 48.09 -26.45
CA MET A 52 26.18 48.16 -25.00
C MET A 52 24.85 48.35 -24.28
N ILE A 53 23.97 49.24 -24.79
CA ILE A 53 22.64 49.43 -24.22
C ILE A 53 21.79 48.17 -24.34
N ALA A 54 21.80 47.53 -25.51
CA ALA A 54 21.06 46.29 -25.74
C ALA A 54 21.52 45.15 -24.82
N VAL A 55 22.84 44.97 -24.68
CA VAL A 55 23.41 43.96 -23.76
C VAL A 55 23.07 44.27 -22.31
N THR A 56 23.20 45.54 -21.90
CA THR A 56 22.84 45.94 -20.52
C THR A 56 21.37 45.67 -20.26
N LEU A 57 20.47 45.98 -21.21
CA LEU A 57 19.05 45.72 -21.06
C LEU A 57 18.71 44.23 -20.95
N VAL A 58 19.37 43.38 -21.75
CA VAL A 58 19.20 41.91 -21.67
C VAL A 58 19.70 41.38 -20.32
N VAL A 59 20.85 41.86 -19.84
CA VAL A 59 21.42 41.43 -18.54
C VAL A 59 20.52 41.90 -17.39
N VAL A 60 20.07 43.15 -17.39
CA VAL A 60 19.19 43.66 -16.30
C VAL A 60 17.80 43.06 -16.33
N ALA A 61 17.26 42.74 -17.52
CA ALA A 61 15.94 42.16 -17.67
C ALA A 61 15.87 40.68 -17.22
N VAL A 62 17.01 39.99 -17.11
CA VAL A 62 17.07 38.63 -16.56
C VAL A 62 17.33 38.72 -15.06
N PRO A 63 16.33 38.45 -14.19
CA PRO A 63 16.53 38.51 -12.77
C PRO A 63 17.42 37.32 -12.31
N GLU A 64 18.72 37.53 -12.27
CA GLU A 64 19.70 36.47 -11.90
C GLU A 64 19.49 35.90 -10.49
N GLY A 65 18.89 36.68 -9.60
CA GLY A 65 18.52 36.24 -8.25
C GLY A 65 17.35 35.26 -8.20
N LEU A 66 16.51 35.21 -9.23
CA LEU A 66 15.32 34.37 -9.23
C LEU A 66 15.65 32.86 -9.32
N PRO A 67 16.50 32.39 -10.24
CA PRO A 67 16.94 30.99 -10.27
C PRO A 67 17.66 30.57 -8.98
N MET A 68 18.47 31.46 -8.40
CA MET A 68 19.19 31.20 -7.15
C MET A 68 18.23 31.08 -5.97
N SER A 69 17.25 31.95 -5.84
CA SER A 69 16.27 31.89 -4.75
C SER A 69 15.36 30.65 -4.86
N VAL A 70 14.97 30.24 -6.08
CA VAL A 70 14.20 29.01 -6.31
C VAL A 70 15.03 27.78 -5.94
N THR A 71 16.29 27.68 -6.39
CA THR A 71 17.15 26.54 -6.04
C THR A 71 17.41 26.46 -4.55
N LEU A 72 17.62 27.59 -3.88
CA LEU A 72 17.80 27.65 -2.43
C LEU A 72 16.52 27.19 -1.69
N SER A 73 15.35 27.66 -2.10
CA SER A 73 14.07 27.23 -1.55
C SER A 73 13.82 25.72 -1.72
N LEU A 74 14.12 25.19 -2.91
CA LEU A 74 14.04 23.74 -3.15
C LEU A 74 15.04 22.94 -2.31
N ALA A 75 16.26 23.45 -2.09
CA ALA A 75 17.24 22.82 -1.23
C ALA A 75 16.79 22.78 0.24
N PHE A 76 16.16 23.84 0.74
CA PHE A 76 15.54 23.84 2.08
C PHE A 76 14.37 22.85 2.17
N SER A 77 13.52 22.78 1.15
CA SER A 77 12.41 21.82 1.09
C SER A 77 12.93 20.38 1.08
N MET A 78 13.95 20.08 0.27
CA MET A 78 14.62 18.77 0.26
C MET A 78 15.18 18.41 1.66
N ARG A 79 15.86 19.34 2.33
CA ARG A 79 16.37 19.11 3.68
C ARG A 79 15.26 18.85 4.70
N LYS A 80 14.11 19.51 4.57
CA LYS A 80 12.94 19.27 5.43
C LYS A 80 12.35 17.88 5.18
N LEU A 81 12.22 17.46 3.92
CA LEU A 81 11.75 16.12 3.55
C LEU A 81 12.68 15.02 4.06
N MET A 82 14.01 15.22 3.97
CA MET A 82 14.99 14.26 4.52
C MET A 82 14.82 14.06 6.03
N LYS A 83 14.48 15.11 6.79
CA LYS A 83 14.19 14.98 8.23
C LYS A 83 12.92 14.16 8.51
N SER A 84 12.01 14.04 7.55
CA SER A 84 10.80 13.21 7.61
C SER A 84 11.02 11.81 6.97
N ASN A 85 12.26 11.32 6.92
CA ASN A 85 12.65 10.04 6.29
C ASN A 85 12.23 9.91 4.83
N THR A 86 12.04 11.03 4.13
CA THR A 86 11.73 11.07 2.70
C THR A 86 12.96 11.55 1.94
N LEU A 87 13.52 10.72 1.06
CA LEU A 87 14.73 11.05 0.30
C LEU A 87 14.39 11.44 -1.15
N PRO A 88 14.25 12.73 -1.47
CA PRO A 88 14.15 13.17 -2.87
C PRO A 88 15.51 13.00 -3.56
N ARG A 89 15.53 12.40 -4.75
CA ARG A 89 16.77 12.22 -5.53
C ARG A 89 17.12 13.42 -6.38
N THR A 90 16.15 14.27 -6.69
CA THR A 90 16.32 15.49 -7.50
C THR A 90 15.59 16.65 -6.86
N MET A 91 16.09 17.87 -7.01
CA MET A 91 15.43 19.07 -6.49
C MET A 91 14.07 19.32 -7.11
N HIS A 92 13.92 19.02 -8.40
CA HIS A 92 12.63 19.15 -9.10
C HIS A 92 11.54 18.19 -8.57
N ALA A 93 11.92 17.09 -7.93
CA ALA A 93 10.94 16.21 -7.29
C ALA A 93 10.15 16.93 -6.20
N CYS A 94 10.76 17.89 -5.48
CA CYS A 94 10.06 18.68 -4.47
C CYS A 94 8.98 19.58 -5.09
N GLU A 95 9.24 20.15 -6.25
CA GLU A 95 8.27 20.95 -7.01
C GLU A 95 7.11 20.10 -7.52
N THR A 96 7.41 18.93 -8.11
CA THR A 96 6.42 17.98 -8.59
C THR A 96 5.53 17.47 -7.46
N MET A 97 6.13 17.11 -6.32
CA MET A 97 5.37 16.68 -5.14
C MET A 97 4.46 17.80 -4.61
N GLY A 98 4.93 19.05 -4.61
CA GLY A 98 4.13 20.20 -4.18
C GLY A 98 2.95 20.51 -5.09
N ALA A 99 2.99 20.08 -6.35
CA ALA A 99 1.92 20.25 -7.35
C ALA A 99 1.01 19.01 -7.47
N THR A 100 1.19 18.01 -6.60
CA THR A 100 0.41 16.76 -6.65
C THR A 100 -1.06 17.03 -6.33
N SER A 101 -1.95 16.59 -7.21
CA SER A 101 -3.40 16.64 -7.01
C SER A 101 -4.03 15.29 -6.71
N VAL A 102 -3.33 14.19 -7.03
CA VAL A 102 -3.80 12.82 -6.81
C VAL A 102 -2.66 11.95 -6.33
N ILE A 103 -2.91 11.15 -5.29
CA ILE A 103 -2.00 10.11 -4.80
C ILE A 103 -2.65 8.76 -5.04
N CYS A 104 -1.98 7.91 -5.83
CA CYS A 104 -2.34 6.49 -5.96
C CYS A 104 -1.48 5.70 -4.99
N THR A 105 -2.10 4.98 -4.07
CA THR A 105 -1.41 4.19 -3.04
C THR A 105 -1.75 2.72 -3.16
N ASP A 106 -0.76 1.86 -3.00
CA ASP A 106 -1.01 0.44 -2.80
C ASP A 106 -1.52 0.19 -1.37
N LYS A 107 -2.26 -0.90 -1.19
CA LYS A 107 -2.76 -1.33 0.10
C LYS A 107 -1.67 -2.01 0.92
N THR A 108 -1.14 -3.13 0.40
CA THR A 108 -0.31 -4.06 1.17
C THR A 108 1.08 -3.50 1.41
N GLY A 109 1.49 -3.42 2.69
CA GLY A 109 2.81 -2.89 3.06
C GLY A 109 2.95 -1.37 2.94
N THR A 110 1.95 -0.65 2.40
CA THR A 110 1.89 0.80 2.34
C THR A 110 0.86 1.35 3.32
N LEU A 111 -0.41 1.04 3.14
CA LEU A 111 -1.48 1.40 4.08
C LEU A 111 -1.54 0.43 5.27
N THR A 112 -1.14 -0.81 5.06
CA THR A 112 -1.13 -1.87 6.06
C THR A 112 0.29 -2.24 6.48
N LYS A 113 0.40 -2.94 7.60
CA LYS A 113 1.69 -3.37 8.19
C LYS A 113 2.37 -4.46 7.38
N ASN A 114 1.67 -5.12 6.44
CA ASN A 114 2.09 -6.35 5.77
C ASN A 114 2.39 -7.48 6.78
N GLN A 115 1.64 -7.48 7.86
CA GLN A 115 1.73 -8.48 8.92
C GLN A 115 0.33 -8.94 9.27
N MET A 116 0.06 -10.22 9.07
CA MET A 116 -1.21 -10.82 9.45
C MET A 116 -1.30 -10.91 10.98
N GLU A 117 -2.40 -10.45 11.54
CA GLU A 117 -2.70 -10.55 12.97
C GLU A 117 -4.10 -11.12 13.17
N VAL A 118 -4.28 -11.87 14.26
CA VAL A 118 -5.61 -12.27 14.74
C VAL A 118 -6.25 -11.04 15.35
N VAL A 119 -7.35 -10.58 14.74
CA VAL A 119 -8.10 -9.39 15.19
C VAL A 119 -9.32 -9.76 16.00
N ASP A 120 -9.83 -10.98 15.83
CA ASP A 120 -10.97 -11.51 16.57
C ASP A 120 -10.94 -13.03 16.61
N SER A 121 -11.57 -13.63 17.62
CA SER A 121 -11.65 -15.09 17.74
C SER A 121 -12.88 -15.49 18.52
N GLU A 122 -13.63 -16.45 17.99
CA GLU A 122 -14.74 -17.10 18.68
C GLU A 122 -14.33 -18.54 19.04
N ILE A 123 -14.03 -18.76 20.30
CA ILE A 123 -13.51 -20.04 20.82
C ILE A 123 -14.57 -20.69 21.69
N ALA A 124 -15.11 -21.82 21.23
CA ALA A 124 -16.08 -22.61 21.98
C ALA A 124 -15.45 -23.53 23.05
N CYS A 125 -14.13 -23.75 22.97
CA CYS A 125 -13.38 -24.58 23.91
C CYS A 125 -13.00 -23.76 25.15
N SER A 126 -13.30 -24.29 26.33
CA SER A 126 -12.92 -23.67 27.61
C SER A 126 -11.44 -23.86 27.99
N ASP A 127 -10.74 -24.81 27.37
CA ASP A 127 -9.34 -25.09 27.67
C ASP A 127 -8.41 -24.37 26.70
N ASN A 128 -7.90 -23.23 27.15
CA ASN A 128 -6.97 -22.41 26.39
C ASN A 128 -5.61 -23.12 26.14
N ASN A 129 -5.19 -24.04 27.01
CA ASN A 129 -3.95 -24.79 26.80
C ASN A 129 -4.09 -25.79 25.64
N LEU A 130 -5.26 -26.42 25.49
CA LEU A 130 -5.55 -27.27 24.35
C LEU A 130 -5.53 -26.47 23.04
N VAL A 131 -6.14 -25.29 23.01
CA VAL A 131 -6.09 -24.40 21.85
C VAL A 131 -4.65 -24.01 21.52
N ALA A 132 -3.84 -23.70 22.53
CA ALA A 132 -2.44 -23.34 22.36
C ALA A 132 -1.63 -24.51 21.79
N GLU A 133 -1.81 -25.74 22.33
CA GLU A 133 -1.17 -26.95 21.81
C GLU A 133 -1.55 -27.20 20.34
N MET A 134 -2.85 -27.09 19.99
CA MET A 134 -3.36 -27.25 18.62
C MET A 134 -2.70 -26.29 17.64
N ILE A 135 -2.64 -25.02 17.99
CA ILE A 135 -2.03 -23.99 17.14
C ILE A 135 -0.52 -24.21 17.01
N ALA A 136 0.17 -24.50 18.12
CA ALA A 136 1.61 -24.67 18.15
C ALA A 136 2.09 -25.85 17.29
N VAL A 137 1.37 -26.98 17.35
CA VAL A 137 1.80 -28.24 16.73
C VAL A 137 1.29 -28.36 15.30
N ASN A 138 0.05 -27.94 15.02
CA ASN A 138 -0.55 -28.03 13.69
C ASN A 138 -0.23 -26.79 12.83
N THR A 139 1.05 -26.51 12.61
CA THR A 139 1.52 -25.36 11.80
C THR A 139 2.88 -25.61 11.18
N THR A 140 3.11 -25.07 9.99
CA THR A 140 4.40 -25.06 9.28
C THR A 140 5.19 -23.77 9.50
N ALA A 141 4.56 -22.73 10.05
CA ALA A 141 5.20 -21.47 10.33
C ALA A 141 6.09 -21.50 11.58
N ASN A 142 7.05 -20.58 11.62
CA ASN A 142 7.93 -20.34 12.77
C ASN A 142 8.03 -18.82 13.01
N LEU A 143 8.57 -18.45 14.17
CA LEU A 143 8.86 -17.06 14.48
C LEU A 143 10.38 -16.86 14.64
N ASP A 144 10.88 -15.79 14.03
CA ASP A 144 12.25 -15.32 14.22
C ASP A 144 12.27 -14.29 15.37
N PHE A 145 13.03 -14.61 16.40
CA PHE A 145 13.21 -13.78 17.60
C PHE A 145 14.49 -12.93 17.55
N THR A 146 15.06 -12.67 16.39
CA THR A 146 16.21 -11.76 16.25
C THR A 146 15.88 -10.40 16.87
N ASP A 147 14.66 -9.89 16.66
CA ASP A 147 14.08 -8.80 17.44
C ASP A 147 13.04 -9.36 18.43
N LYS A 148 13.42 -9.43 19.71
CA LYS A 148 12.54 -9.97 20.77
C LYS A 148 11.25 -9.16 20.98
N LYS A 149 11.24 -7.87 20.61
CA LYS A 149 10.05 -7.02 20.75
C LYS A 149 9.06 -7.20 19.60
N ASN A 150 9.56 -7.50 18.41
CA ASN A 150 8.76 -7.66 17.20
C ASN A 150 9.20 -8.91 16.44
N PRO A 151 8.81 -10.12 16.90
CA PRO A 151 9.16 -11.36 16.23
C PRO A 151 8.57 -11.40 14.81
N LYS A 152 9.38 -11.84 13.84
CA LYS A 152 8.98 -11.93 12.43
C LYS A 152 8.48 -13.34 12.11
N VAL A 153 7.43 -13.41 11.33
CA VAL A 153 6.90 -14.69 10.85
C VAL A 153 7.78 -15.23 9.73
N ILE A 154 8.18 -16.50 9.86
CA ILE A 154 8.84 -17.29 8.81
C ILE A 154 7.84 -18.36 8.36
N GLY A 155 7.55 -18.40 7.06
CA GLY A 155 6.60 -19.34 6.45
C GLY A 155 5.25 -18.69 6.13
N ASN A 156 4.17 -19.44 6.33
CA ASN A 156 2.82 -18.99 5.99
C ASN A 156 2.37 -17.85 6.91
N PRO A 157 2.04 -16.63 6.38
CA PRO A 157 1.65 -15.49 7.20
C PRO A 157 0.38 -15.72 8.04
N THR A 158 -0.58 -16.49 7.52
CA THR A 158 -1.84 -16.77 8.21
C THR A 158 -1.60 -17.69 9.44
N GLU A 159 -0.72 -18.66 9.29
CA GLU A 159 -0.30 -19.53 10.40
C GLU A 159 0.55 -18.77 11.41
N GLY A 160 1.45 -17.92 10.92
CA GLY A 160 2.26 -17.06 11.77
C GLY A 160 1.44 -16.10 12.62
N ALA A 161 0.30 -15.61 12.11
CA ALA A 161 -0.63 -14.79 12.88
C ALA A 161 -1.16 -15.52 14.14
N LEU A 162 -1.44 -16.81 14.03
CA LEU A 162 -1.84 -17.63 15.19
C LEU A 162 -0.69 -17.80 16.21
N LEU A 163 0.55 -18.00 15.74
CA LEU A 163 1.70 -18.06 16.64
C LEU A 163 1.95 -16.75 17.38
N LEU A 164 1.81 -15.61 16.69
CA LEU A 164 1.89 -14.29 17.31
C LEU A 164 0.76 -14.07 18.32
N TRP A 165 -0.43 -14.57 18.03
CA TRP A 165 -1.57 -14.53 18.95
C TRP A 165 -1.29 -15.34 20.21
N LEU A 166 -0.68 -16.52 20.09
CA LEU A 166 -0.26 -17.32 21.25
C LEU A 166 0.69 -16.53 22.14
N LEU A 167 1.73 -15.92 21.56
CA LEU A 167 2.70 -15.12 22.31
C LEU A 167 2.03 -13.94 23.04
N LYS A 168 1.11 -13.23 22.37
CA LYS A 168 0.36 -12.13 22.99
C LYS A 168 -0.49 -12.57 24.17
N ASN A 169 -0.96 -13.84 24.16
CA ASN A 169 -1.72 -14.45 25.26
C ASN A 169 -0.85 -15.17 26.29
N GLY A 170 0.47 -15.02 26.20
CA GLY A 170 1.40 -15.56 27.20
C GLY A 170 1.74 -17.05 27.03
N PHE A 171 1.45 -17.64 25.87
CA PHE A 171 1.80 -19.04 25.56
C PHE A 171 3.11 -19.12 24.78
N ASP A 172 4.03 -19.96 25.23
CA ASP A 172 5.23 -20.32 24.50
C ASP A 172 4.94 -21.50 23.56
N TYR A 173 4.89 -21.22 22.26
CA TYR A 173 4.59 -22.25 21.28
C TYR A 173 5.74 -23.25 21.08
N LEU A 174 7.00 -22.88 21.38
CA LEU A 174 8.15 -23.77 21.31
C LEU A 174 8.07 -24.81 22.44
N GLU A 175 7.78 -24.37 23.65
CA GLU A 175 7.59 -25.26 24.78
C GLU A 175 6.43 -26.24 24.55
N ALA A 176 5.34 -25.77 23.93
CA ALA A 176 4.21 -26.63 23.57
C ALA A 176 4.60 -27.69 22.53
N ARG A 177 5.40 -27.32 21.52
CA ARG A 177 5.93 -28.25 20.50
C ARG A 177 6.87 -29.30 21.09
N ASP A 178 7.74 -28.91 22.01
CA ASP A 178 8.73 -29.82 22.61
C ASP A 178 8.06 -30.90 23.49
N LYS A 179 6.89 -30.60 24.04
CA LYS A 179 6.13 -31.54 24.88
C LYS A 179 5.30 -32.54 24.09
N VAL A 180 5.08 -32.30 22.80
CA VAL A 180 4.15 -33.10 21.99
C VAL A 180 4.89 -33.87 20.91
N GLN A 181 4.65 -35.18 20.88
CA GLN A 181 5.18 -36.03 19.83
C GLN A 181 4.23 -36.05 18.63
N MET A 182 4.70 -35.52 17.51
CA MET A 182 4.01 -35.62 16.21
C MET A 182 4.19 -37.04 15.67
N ILE A 183 3.10 -37.66 15.26
CA ILE A 183 3.08 -39.04 14.72
C ILE A 183 2.98 -38.99 13.19
N ASP A 184 2.02 -38.22 12.64
CA ASP A 184 1.77 -38.13 11.22
C ASP A 184 1.13 -36.79 10.88
N CYS A 185 1.22 -36.37 9.62
CA CYS A 185 0.70 -35.07 9.17
C CYS A 185 0.15 -35.17 7.76
N LEU A 186 -1.08 -34.67 7.58
CA LEU A 186 -1.69 -34.41 6.27
C LEU A 186 -1.49 -32.92 5.96
N PRO A 187 -0.62 -32.55 5.00
CA PRO A 187 -0.36 -31.16 4.69
C PRO A 187 -1.57 -30.48 4.05
N PHE A 188 -1.60 -29.15 4.13
CA PHE A 188 -2.63 -28.35 3.48
C PHE A 188 -2.61 -28.54 1.96
N THR A 189 -3.76 -28.78 1.37
CA THR A 189 -3.97 -28.76 -0.08
C THR A 189 -5.10 -27.81 -0.43
N THR A 190 -5.04 -27.21 -1.62
CA THR A 190 -6.09 -26.31 -2.13
C THR A 190 -7.42 -27.05 -2.35
N GLU A 191 -7.35 -28.36 -2.60
CA GLU A 191 -8.52 -29.21 -2.79
C GLU A 191 -9.24 -29.50 -1.46
N ASN A 192 -8.49 -29.91 -0.44
CA ASN A 192 -9.06 -30.23 0.88
C ASN A 192 -9.36 -28.98 1.71
N LYS A 193 -8.58 -27.90 1.55
CA LYS A 193 -8.65 -26.63 2.31
C LYS A 193 -8.48 -26.79 3.82
N TYR A 194 -7.84 -27.87 4.26
CA TYR A 194 -7.45 -28.12 5.65
C TYR A 194 -6.10 -28.82 5.72
N MET A 195 -5.49 -28.74 6.90
CA MET A 195 -4.31 -29.48 7.34
C MET A 195 -4.69 -30.25 8.59
N ALA A 196 -4.18 -31.47 8.75
CA ALA A 196 -4.43 -32.31 9.93
C ALA A 196 -3.13 -32.92 10.46
N THR A 197 -2.95 -32.95 11.77
CA THR A 197 -1.76 -33.47 12.40
C THR A 197 -2.15 -34.44 13.51
N ILE A 198 -1.60 -35.66 13.48
CA ILE A 198 -1.80 -36.66 14.52
C ILE A 198 -0.68 -36.54 15.54
N VAL A 199 -1.06 -36.42 16.80
CA VAL A 199 -0.13 -36.24 17.90
C VAL A 199 -0.50 -37.06 19.14
N ASN A 200 0.47 -37.29 20.02
CA ASN A 200 0.20 -37.64 21.41
C ASN A 200 0.09 -36.35 22.20
N SER A 201 -1.16 -35.91 22.47
CA SER A 201 -1.42 -34.64 23.18
C SER A 201 -0.88 -34.70 24.61
N ALA A 202 -0.11 -33.67 24.97
CA ALA A 202 0.37 -33.54 26.36
C ALA A 202 -0.76 -33.09 27.30
N ILE A 203 -1.75 -32.37 26.78
CA ILE A 203 -2.88 -31.85 27.54
C ILE A 203 -3.93 -32.96 27.79
N LEU A 204 -4.30 -33.71 26.75
CA LEU A 204 -5.33 -34.74 26.83
C LEU A 204 -4.77 -36.12 27.27
N GLY A 205 -3.44 -36.33 27.20
CA GLY A 205 -2.79 -37.58 27.50
C GLY A 205 -3.19 -38.74 26.57
N LYS A 206 -3.64 -38.42 25.36
CA LYS A 206 -4.18 -39.37 24.38
C LYS A 206 -3.68 -39.05 22.97
N LYS A 207 -3.78 -40.05 22.11
CA LYS A 207 -3.59 -39.86 20.68
C LYS A 207 -4.77 -39.08 20.09
N VAL A 208 -4.51 -37.97 19.42
CA VAL A 208 -5.52 -37.07 18.86
C VAL A 208 -5.13 -36.65 17.47
N VAL A 209 -6.11 -36.21 16.67
CA VAL A 209 -5.87 -35.48 15.46
C VAL A 209 -6.32 -34.03 15.65
N TYR A 210 -5.44 -33.10 15.34
CA TYR A 210 -5.72 -31.67 15.25
C TYR A 210 -5.94 -31.28 13.80
N VAL A 211 -7.03 -30.59 13.52
CA VAL A 211 -7.40 -30.17 12.18
C VAL A 211 -7.52 -28.65 12.16
N LYS A 212 -6.91 -28.03 11.15
CA LYS A 212 -6.95 -26.59 10.92
C LYS A 212 -7.29 -26.33 9.45
N GLY A 213 -8.26 -25.48 9.17
CA GLY A 213 -8.65 -25.21 7.79
C GLY A 213 -9.75 -24.18 7.62
N ALA A 214 -10.33 -24.16 6.44
CA ALA A 214 -11.48 -23.30 6.14
C ALA A 214 -12.65 -23.65 7.07
N PRO A 215 -13.21 -22.69 7.81
CA PRO A 215 -14.25 -22.96 8.78
C PRO A 215 -15.47 -23.64 8.16
N GLU A 216 -15.84 -23.29 6.92
CA GLU A 216 -16.95 -23.88 6.19
C GLU A 216 -16.80 -25.42 6.05
N ILE A 217 -15.58 -25.84 5.69
CA ILE A 217 -15.28 -27.28 5.53
C ILE A 217 -15.27 -27.98 6.88
N LEU A 218 -14.72 -27.33 7.93
CA LEU A 218 -14.70 -27.92 9.26
C LEU A 218 -16.11 -28.05 9.86
N LEU A 219 -16.98 -27.07 9.64
CA LEU A 219 -18.38 -27.12 10.09
C LEU A 219 -19.18 -28.25 9.47
N ASP A 220 -18.81 -28.68 8.24
CA ASP A 220 -19.46 -29.79 7.56
C ASP A 220 -18.99 -31.17 8.03
N ILE A 221 -17.77 -31.28 8.55
CA ILE A 221 -17.18 -32.54 9.01
C ILE A 221 -17.21 -32.70 10.55
N CYS A 222 -17.55 -31.63 11.29
CA CYS A 222 -17.64 -31.65 12.74
C CYS A 222 -19.05 -32.01 13.23
N GLU A 223 -19.13 -32.68 14.37
CA GLU A 223 -20.39 -32.90 15.09
C GLU A 223 -20.75 -31.65 15.90
N ILE A 224 -21.65 -30.86 15.36
CA ILE A 224 -22.14 -29.63 16.00
C ILE A 224 -23.67 -29.64 15.99
N SER A 225 -24.30 -29.20 17.09
CA SER A 225 -25.75 -29.02 17.11
C SER A 225 -26.19 -27.95 16.10
N THR A 226 -27.37 -28.12 15.49
CA THR A 226 -27.88 -27.21 14.47
C THR A 226 -27.95 -25.75 14.97
N GLU A 227 -28.27 -25.55 16.25
CA GLU A 227 -28.34 -24.23 16.88
C GLU A 227 -26.95 -23.57 16.94
N ASN A 228 -25.94 -24.30 17.44
CA ASN A 228 -24.56 -23.80 17.52
C ASN A 228 -23.97 -23.57 16.12
N LYS A 229 -24.24 -24.45 15.15
CA LYS A 229 -23.78 -24.28 13.77
C LYS A 229 -24.31 -22.95 13.18
N SER A 230 -25.59 -22.63 13.39
CA SER A 230 -26.19 -21.38 12.88
C SER A 230 -25.61 -20.12 13.51
N VAL A 231 -25.17 -20.17 14.78
CA VAL A 231 -24.50 -19.06 15.46
C VAL A 231 -23.11 -18.84 14.86
N ILE A 232 -22.34 -19.93 14.72
CA ILE A 232 -21.00 -19.90 14.15
C ILE A 232 -21.02 -19.42 12.69
N GLU A 233 -21.99 -19.86 11.88
CA GLU A 233 -22.16 -19.43 10.49
C GLU A 233 -22.48 -17.93 10.38
N LYS A 234 -23.26 -17.37 11.29
CA LYS A 234 -23.52 -15.91 11.32
C LYS A 234 -22.25 -15.13 11.64
N GLU A 235 -21.47 -15.60 12.59
CA GLU A 235 -20.22 -14.95 12.95
C GLU A 235 -19.20 -15.04 11.81
N LEU A 236 -19.10 -16.22 11.19
CA LEU A 236 -18.27 -16.43 10.01
C LEU A 236 -18.65 -15.47 8.86
N LEU A 237 -19.93 -15.31 8.60
CA LEU A 237 -20.44 -14.38 7.60
C LEU A 237 -20.09 -12.92 7.95
N SER A 238 -20.15 -12.56 9.25
CA SER A 238 -19.72 -11.26 9.73
C SER A 238 -18.23 -11.00 9.41
N TYR A 239 -17.35 -11.96 9.68
CA TYR A 239 -15.92 -11.85 9.36
C TYR A 239 -15.66 -11.78 7.86
N GLN A 240 -16.35 -12.60 7.06
CA GLN A 240 -16.25 -12.59 5.60
C GLN A 240 -16.73 -11.25 4.98
N ASN A 241 -17.80 -10.69 5.49
CA ASN A 241 -18.31 -9.38 5.07
C ASN A 241 -17.33 -8.23 5.39
N ARG A 242 -16.50 -8.40 6.43
CA ARG A 242 -15.39 -7.50 6.79
C ARG A 242 -14.09 -7.86 6.07
N ALA A 243 -14.16 -8.78 5.09
CA ALA A 243 -13.04 -9.23 4.27
C ALA A 243 -11.84 -9.76 5.09
N MET A 244 -12.11 -10.36 6.24
CA MET A 244 -11.11 -11.03 7.06
C MET A 244 -10.86 -12.44 6.54
N ARG A 245 -9.64 -12.91 6.67
CA ARG A 245 -9.32 -14.33 6.48
C ARG A 245 -9.76 -15.09 7.72
N THR A 246 -10.47 -16.19 7.54
CA THR A 246 -10.95 -17.00 8.64
C THR A 246 -10.27 -18.35 8.65
N LEU A 247 -9.96 -18.83 9.84
CA LEU A 247 -9.34 -20.13 10.06
C LEU A 247 -10.04 -20.83 11.22
N GLY A 248 -10.53 -22.04 10.96
CA GLY A 248 -11.18 -22.89 11.99
C GLY A 248 -10.22 -23.91 12.57
N LEU A 249 -10.50 -24.31 13.80
CA LEU A 249 -9.83 -25.40 14.49
C LEU A 249 -10.84 -26.46 14.93
N ALA A 250 -10.43 -27.74 14.81
CA ALA A 250 -11.21 -28.88 15.28
C ALA A 250 -10.28 -29.99 15.73
N TYR A 251 -10.74 -30.90 16.57
CA TYR A 251 -9.99 -32.08 17.00
C TYR A 251 -10.90 -33.27 17.23
N THR A 252 -10.31 -34.47 17.26
CA THR A 252 -10.94 -35.67 17.82
C THR A 252 -9.90 -36.60 18.43
N GLU A 253 -10.34 -37.38 19.44
CA GLU A 253 -9.53 -38.43 20.07
C GLU A 253 -9.50 -39.67 19.17
N LEU A 254 -8.35 -40.30 19.07
CA LEU A 254 -8.16 -41.48 18.21
C LEU A 254 -7.86 -42.71 19.06
N SER A 255 -8.35 -43.85 18.62
CA SER A 255 -7.90 -45.16 19.12
C SER A 255 -6.52 -45.50 18.47
N ASP A 256 -5.71 -46.30 19.15
CA ASP A 256 -4.33 -46.59 18.71
C ASP A 256 -4.22 -47.28 17.35
N THR A 257 -5.28 -47.96 16.91
CA THR A 257 -5.32 -48.73 15.65
C THR A 257 -5.97 -48.01 14.48
N GLU A 258 -6.45 -46.79 14.66
CA GLU A 258 -7.21 -46.07 13.64
C GLU A 258 -6.28 -45.38 12.62
N ASN A 259 -6.40 -45.79 11.35
CA ASN A 259 -5.80 -45.06 10.23
C ASN A 259 -6.81 -44.10 9.61
N ILE A 260 -6.65 -42.82 9.92
CA ILE A 260 -7.59 -41.76 9.55
C ILE A 260 -7.20 -40.98 8.30
N PHE A 261 -6.02 -41.22 7.73
CA PHE A 261 -5.61 -40.65 6.47
C PHE A 261 -5.73 -41.68 5.36
N LYS A 262 -6.70 -41.49 4.44
CA LYS A 262 -6.93 -42.35 3.28
C LYS A 262 -6.98 -41.49 2.01
N ASP A 263 -6.25 -41.90 0.99
CA ASP A 263 -6.21 -41.22 -0.31
C ASP A 263 -6.00 -39.71 -0.22
N GLY A 264 -5.14 -39.27 0.74
CA GLY A 264 -4.85 -37.86 0.95
C GLY A 264 -6.01 -37.06 1.59
N LYS A 265 -6.99 -37.75 2.20
CA LYS A 265 -8.13 -37.12 2.90
C LYS A 265 -8.24 -37.60 4.33
N LEU A 266 -8.80 -36.75 5.17
CA LEU A 266 -9.13 -37.09 6.55
C LEU A 266 -10.44 -37.87 6.58
N VAL A 267 -10.42 -39.07 7.15
CA VAL A 267 -11.58 -39.95 7.35
C VAL A 267 -11.78 -40.12 8.86
N ALA A 268 -11.86 -39.03 9.58
CA ALA A 268 -12.17 -39.04 11.02
C ALA A 268 -13.64 -38.81 11.26
N LYS A 269 -14.18 -39.47 12.29
CA LYS A 269 -15.54 -39.25 12.81
C LYS A 269 -15.47 -38.44 14.10
N ASN A 270 -16.59 -37.82 14.48
CA ASN A 270 -16.77 -37.15 15.77
C ASN A 270 -15.77 -36.03 16.03
N LEU A 271 -15.46 -35.25 14.97
CA LEU A 271 -14.66 -34.04 15.10
C LEU A 271 -15.40 -33.01 15.95
N LYS A 272 -14.75 -32.50 16.98
CA LYS A 272 -15.22 -31.44 17.85
C LYS A 272 -14.70 -30.12 17.31
N PHE A 273 -15.60 -29.20 16.98
CA PHE A 273 -15.23 -27.84 16.56
C PHE A 273 -14.75 -27.04 17.78
N VAL A 274 -13.63 -26.35 17.63
CA VAL A 274 -12.96 -25.61 18.72
C VAL A 274 -13.22 -24.11 18.61
N GLY A 275 -13.18 -23.57 17.41
CA GLY A 275 -13.43 -22.15 17.20
C GLY A 275 -12.94 -21.63 15.86
N ILE A 276 -13.19 -20.33 15.66
CA ILE A 276 -12.76 -19.57 14.49
C ILE A 276 -11.82 -18.44 14.90
N PHE A 277 -10.80 -18.21 14.08
CA PHE A 277 -9.91 -17.07 14.18
C PHE A 277 -10.11 -16.18 12.95
N ALA A 278 -10.35 -14.89 13.17
CA ALA A 278 -10.42 -13.88 12.13
C ALA A 278 -9.07 -13.15 12.04
N ILE A 279 -8.47 -13.20 10.87
CA ILE A 279 -7.11 -12.75 10.62
C ILE A 279 -7.12 -11.66 9.56
N GLN A 280 -6.44 -10.56 9.81
CA GLN A 280 -6.36 -9.43 8.90
C GLN A 280 -4.97 -8.79 8.94
N ASP A 281 -4.57 -8.16 7.84
CA ASP A 281 -3.42 -7.26 7.79
C ASP A 281 -3.89 -5.88 8.28
N ASP A 282 -3.39 -5.45 9.45
CA ASP A 282 -3.86 -4.23 10.11
C ASP A 282 -3.28 -2.97 9.47
N ILE A 283 -4.00 -1.87 9.65
CA ILE A 283 -3.60 -0.55 9.14
C ILE A 283 -2.43 -0.02 9.96
N ARG A 284 -1.46 0.62 9.29
CA ARG A 284 -0.35 1.30 9.98
C ARG A 284 -0.87 2.49 10.78
N GLU A 285 -0.22 2.73 11.91
CA GLU A 285 -0.47 3.93 12.72
C GLU A 285 -0.21 5.21 11.91
N GLY A 286 -1.07 6.22 12.06
CA GLY A 286 -0.94 7.50 11.38
C GLY A 286 -1.45 7.55 9.94
N VAL A 287 -1.86 6.42 9.35
CA VAL A 287 -2.38 6.40 7.96
C VAL A 287 -3.69 7.17 7.85
N LYS A 288 -4.60 6.98 8.78
CA LYS A 288 -5.91 7.65 8.79
C LYS A 288 -5.75 9.17 8.85
N GLU A 289 -4.88 9.64 9.72
CA GLU A 289 -4.54 11.06 9.90
C GLU A 289 -3.87 11.62 8.64
N SER A 290 -2.91 10.89 8.08
CA SER A 290 -2.21 11.30 6.86
C SER A 290 -3.14 11.43 5.66
N ILE A 291 -4.09 10.50 5.50
CA ILE A 291 -5.11 10.58 4.44
C ILE A 291 -6.03 11.78 4.67
N ALA A 292 -6.48 12.00 5.91
CA ALA A 292 -7.31 13.16 6.24
C ALA A 292 -6.60 14.48 5.93
N ASP A 293 -5.30 14.57 6.18
CA ASP A 293 -4.50 15.75 5.87
C ASP A 293 -4.31 15.95 4.36
N CYS A 294 -4.10 14.88 3.59
CA CYS A 294 -4.11 14.94 2.12
C CYS A 294 -5.44 15.47 1.59
N MET A 295 -6.55 14.93 2.09
CA MET A 295 -7.89 15.38 1.66
C MET A 295 -8.18 16.84 2.03
N LYS A 296 -7.76 17.31 3.21
CA LYS A 296 -7.84 18.73 3.61
C LYS A 296 -7.00 19.64 2.71
N ALA A 297 -5.87 19.14 2.23
CA ALA A 297 -5.02 19.85 1.28
C ALA A 297 -5.57 19.85 -0.16
N GLY A 298 -6.74 19.25 -0.41
CA GLY A 298 -7.33 19.13 -1.74
C GLY A 298 -6.71 18.04 -2.62
N ILE A 299 -5.91 17.14 -2.03
CA ILE A 299 -5.28 16.03 -2.73
C ILE A 299 -6.20 14.81 -2.66
N ALA A 300 -6.60 14.29 -3.81
CA ALA A 300 -7.39 13.07 -3.88
C ALA A 300 -6.49 11.84 -3.63
N VAL A 301 -6.92 10.95 -2.73
CA VAL A 301 -6.23 9.68 -2.49
C VAL A 301 -7.02 8.55 -3.13
N LYS A 302 -6.34 7.66 -3.87
CA LYS A 302 -6.93 6.51 -4.56
C LYS A 302 -6.17 5.25 -4.18
N ILE A 303 -6.90 4.19 -3.83
CA ILE A 303 -6.30 2.89 -3.52
C ILE A 303 -6.19 2.08 -4.82
N VAL A 304 -5.01 1.56 -5.10
CA VAL A 304 -4.73 0.66 -6.23
C VAL A 304 -4.18 -0.64 -5.66
N THR A 305 -4.90 -1.75 -5.79
CA THR A 305 -4.50 -3.02 -5.17
C THR A 305 -5.01 -4.22 -5.96
N GLY A 306 -4.34 -5.36 -5.81
CA GLY A 306 -4.78 -6.66 -6.34
C GLY A 306 -5.77 -7.40 -5.44
N ASP A 307 -6.18 -6.83 -4.31
CA ASP A 307 -7.16 -7.44 -3.40
C ASP A 307 -8.59 -7.36 -3.96
N THR A 308 -9.48 -8.13 -3.35
CA THR A 308 -10.89 -8.10 -3.71
C THR A 308 -11.53 -6.73 -3.41
N PRO A 309 -12.57 -6.31 -4.17
CA PRO A 309 -13.30 -5.07 -3.91
C PRO A 309 -13.84 -4.95 -2.49
N ALA A 310 -14.25 -6.08 -1.88
CA ALA A 310 -14.74 -6.11 -0.51
C ALA A 310 -13.65 -5.73 0.51
N THR A 311 -12.43 -6.29 0.36
CA THR A 311 -11.28 -5.97 1.21
C THR A 311 -10.90 -4.51 1.12
N ALA A 312 -10.87 -3.97 -0.09
CA ALA A 312 -10.48 -2.58 -0.30
C ALA A 312 -11.55 -1.60 0.21
N LYS A 313 -12.82 -1.94 0.07
CA LYS A 313 -13.93 -1.15 0.62
C LYS A 313 -13.85 -1.08 2.15
N GLU A 314 -13.56 -2.20 2.80
CA GLU A 314 -13.42 -2.26 4.26
C GLU A 314 -12.23 -1.42 4.75
N ILE A 315 -11.07 -1.54 4.08
CA ILE A 315 -9.91 -0.71 4.40
C ILE A 315 -10.21 0.76 4.13
N GLY A 316 -10.85 1.07 3.00
CA GLY A 316 -11.29 2.42 2.66
C GLY A 316 -12.16 3.05 3.75
N ARG A 317 -13.08 2.26 4.35
CA ARG A 317 -13.89 2.70 5.50
C ARG A 317 -13.05 2.99 6.73
N LYS A 318 -12.16 2.07 7.09
CA LYS A 318 -11.29 2.20 8.27
C LYS A 318 -10.40 3.43 8.22
N ILE A 319 -9.87 3.78 7.05
CA ILE A 319 -9.01 4.96 6.85
C ILE A 319 -9.78 6.25 6.54
N GLY A 320 -11.12 6.19 6.44
CA GLY A 320 -11.97 7.34 6.18
C GLY A 320 -12.02 7.81 4.72
N LEU A 321 -11.52 7.00 3.80
CA LEU A 321 -11.57 7.27 2.36
C LEU A 321 -12.94 6.90 1.75
N TRP A 322 -13.53 5.79 2.22
CA TRP A 322 -14.86 5.33 1.80
C TRP A 322 -15.93 5.93 2.70
N LYS A 323 -16.92 6.62 2.11
CA LYS A 323 -18.03 7.26 2.79
C LYS A 323 -19.32 6.43 2.60
N ASP A 324 -20.30 6.64 3.46
CA ASP A 324 -21.61 5.96 3.35
C ASP A 324 -22.39 6.39 2.09
N THR A 325 -22.03 7.52 1.50
CA THR A 325 -22.58 8.02 0.23
C THR A 325 -21.97 7.34 -1.00
N ASP A 326 -20.84 6.64 -0.84
CA ASP A 326 -20.14 5.99 -1.93
C ASP A 326 -20.82 4.67 -2.31
N ASN A 327 -20.73 4.34 -3.58
CA ASN A 327 -21.36 3.15 -4.16
C ASN A 327 -20.38 2.44 -5.12
N ASP A 328 -20.82 1.37 -5.75
CA ASP A 328 -19.98 0.56 -6.63
C ASP A 328 -19.43 1.33 -7.84
N LYS A 329 -20.00 2.50 -8.18
CA LYS A 329 -19.41 3.39 -9.19
C LYS A 329 -18.08 4.03 -8.76
N ASN A 330 -17.77 4.03 -7.48
CA ASN A 330 -16.49 4.51 -6.95
C ASN A 330 -15.40 3.43 -6.99
N ILE A 331 -15.75 2.22 -7.44
CA ILE A 331 -14.84 1.09 -7.65
C ILE A 331 -14.70 0.82 -9.14
N ILE A 332 -13.50 0.48 -9.59
CA ILE A 332 -13.24 -0.03 -10.93
C ILE A 332 -12.40 -1.30 -10.84
N THR A 333 -12.83 -2.34 -11.54
CA THR A 333 -12.08 -3.60 -11.60
C THR A 333 -11.15 -3.62 -12.81
N GLY A 334 -10.08 -4.46 -12.77
CA GLY A 334 -9.14 -4.59 -13.88
C GLY A 334 -9.82 -5.03 -15.19
N THR A 335 -10.84 -5.88 -15.10
CA THR A 335 -11.65 -6.30 -16.25
C THR A 335 -12.47 -5.16 -16.84
N GLU A 336 -13.10 -4.34 -16.00
CA GLU A 336 -13.80 -3.12 -16.45
C GLU A 336 -12.81 -2.11 -17.05
N LEU A 337 -11.66 -1.90 -16.39
CA LEU A 337 -10.62 -0.99 -16.86
C LEU A 337 -10.13 -1.34 -18.27
N ALA A 338 -9.94 -2.65 -18.55
CA ALA A 338 -9.49 -3.13 -19.85
C ALA A 338 -10.52 -2.94 -20.98
N MET A 339 -11.79 -2.73 -20.65
CA MET A 339 -12.87 -2.52 -21.63
C MET A 339 -13.16 -1.05 -21.92
N LEU A 340 -12.59 -0.12 -21.12
CA LEU A 340 -12.84 1.31 -21.28
C LEU A 340 -11.97 1.93 -22.37
N THR A 341 -12.54 2.84 -23.14
CA THR A 341 -11.79 3.74 -24.02
C THR A 341 -11.11 4.83 -23.22
N ASP A 342 -10.05 5.46 -23.75
CA ASP A 342 -9.30 6.52 -23.06
C ASP A 342 -10.20 7.64 -22.54
N ARG A 343 -11.21 8.04 -23.31
CA ARG A 343 -12.17 9.08 -22.91
C ARG A 343 -13.03 8.62 -21.71
N GLN A 344 -13.57 7.41 -21.78
CA GLN A 344 -14.36 6.84 -20.69
C GLN A 344 -13.51 6.65 -19.44
N LEU A 345 -12.23 6.28 -19.62
CA LEU A 345 -11.28 6.15 -18.53
C LEU A 345 -11.02 7.49 -17.85
N GLN A 346 -10.82 8.57 -18.60
CA GLN A 346 -10.65 9.92 -18.05
C GLN A 346 -11.85 10.36 -17.21
N GLU A 347 -13.07 10.19 -17.74
CA GLU A 347 -14.32 10.52 -17.02
C GLU A 347 -14.48 9.66 -15.76
N ARG A 348 -14.21 8.36 -15.87
CA ARG A 348 -14.36 7.40 -14.78
C ARG A 348 -13.29 7.58 -13.70
N ALA A 349 -12.04 7.88 -14.08
CA ALA A 349 -10.92 8.06 -13.17
C ALA A 349 -11.14 9.18 -12.15
N MET A 350 -11.90 10.21 -12.50
CA MET A 350 -12.22 11.31 -11.57
C MET A 350 -13.18 10.88 -10.47
N ALA A 351 -14.13 10.00 -10.78
CA ALA A 351 -15.15 9.50 -9.84
C ALA A 351 -14.66 8.34 -8.96
N VAL A 352 -13.63 7.61 -9.41
CA VAL A 352 -13.15 6.39 -8.75
C VAL A 352 -12.25 6.70 -7.57
N SER A 353 -12.59 6.17 -6.40
CA SER A 353 -11.75 6.21 -5.19
C SER A 353 -10.89 4.96 -5.04
N TYR A 354 -11.25 3.86 -5.74
CA TYR A 354 -10.59 2.57 -5.65
C TYR A 354 -10.47 1.89 -7.02
N THR A 355 -9.30 1.35 -7.32
CA THR A 355 -9.02 0.58 -8.53
C THR A 355 -8.50 -0.81 -8.16
N HIS A 356 -9.19 -1.84 -8.62
CA HIS A 356 -8.75 -3.23 -8.52
C HIS A 356 -7.95 -3.59 -9.78
N LEU A 357 -6.64 -3.70 -9.63
CA LEU A 357 -5.75 -4.20 -10.68
C LEU A 357 -5.42 -5.66 -10.39
N THR A 358 -5.94 -6.57 -11.18
CA THR A 358 -5.32 -7.89 -11.33
C THR A 358 -4.05 -7.67 -12.15
N LEU A 359 -2.90 -7.76 -11.50
CA LEU A 359 -1.65 -7.87 -12.24
C LEU A 359 -1.72 -9.14 -13.10
N PRO A 360 -1.39 -9.09 -14.39
CA PRO A 360 -1.23 -10.30 -15.18
C PRO A 360 -0.14 -11.14 -14.49
N THR A 361 -0.51 -12.35 -14.09
CA THR A 361 0.40 -13.39 -13.58
C THR A 361 1.34 -13.84 -14.69
#